data_ce6d6df636a18922d8961f259a06c41a
#
_entry.id   ce6d6df636a18922d8961f259a06c41a
#
_cell.length_a   1.000
_cell.length_b   1.000
_cell.length_c   1.000
_cell.angle_alpha   90.00
_cell.angle_beta   90.00
_cell.angle_gamma   90.00
#
_symmetry.space_group_name_H-M   'P 1'
#
loop_
_entity.id
_entity.type
_entity.pdbx_description
1 polymer ?
#
loop_
_entity_poly.entity_id
_entity_poly.type
_entity_poly.pdbx_seq_one_letter_code
_entity_poly.pdbx_strand_id
1 'polypeptide(L)'
;ATNILKLKLRRIDCYINDRYSIEWTTRQLIADGRLPAGAGQAEVVEAAVIAIKSGYLGYTNRDQGRFAYKADFVRQFDAAIDDLKRTGDIDRIVRGYLKLR
;
A
#
# COMPACT_ATOMS: atom_id res chain seq x y z
N ALA A 1 -7.27 -10.56 0.89
CA ALA A 1 -8.21 -10.68 2.01
C ALA A 1 -8.19 -12.07 2.63
N THR A 2 -8.21 -13.11 1.82
CA THR A 2 -8.26 -14.51 2.28
C THR A 2 -7.08 -14.90 3.15
N ASN A 3 -5.86 -14.46 2.83
CA ASN A 3 -4.68 -14.81 3.61
C ASN A 3 -4.67 -14.15 5.00
N ILE A 4 -5.20 -12.95 5.13
CA ILE A 4 -5.34 -12.29 6.44
C ILE A 4 -6.32 -13.07 7.31
N LEU A 5 -7.43 -13.53 6.75
CA LEU A 5 -8.39 -14.38 7.45
C LEU A 5 -7.76 -15.71 7.88
N LYS A 6 -6.97 -16.33 7.01
CA LYS A 6 -6.25 -17.56 7.33
C LYS A 6 -5.26 -17.38 8.48
N LEU A 7 -4.54 -16.25 8.54
CA LEU A 7 -3.68 -15.91 9.68
C LEU A 7 -4.49 -15.82 10.99
N LYS A 8 -5.60 -15.08 10.95
CA LYS A 8 -6.48 -14.92 12.11
C LYS A 8 -7.01 -16.26 12.62
N LEU A 9 -7.34 -17.17 11.70
CA LEU A 9 -7.87 -18.50 12.01
C LEU A 9 -6.78 -19.54 12.27
N ARG A 10 -5.51 -19.13 12.35
CA ARG A 10 -4.36 -20.00 12.57
C ARG A 10 -4.22 -21.12 11.54
N ARG A 11 -4.65 -20.86 10.30
CA ARG A 11 -4.52 -21.82 9.19
C ARG A 11 -3.21 -21.69 8.44
N ILE A 12 -2.56 -20.55 8.55
CA ILE A 12 -1.20 -20.28 8.06
C ILE A 12 -0.44 -19.52 9.14
N ASP A 13 0.88 -19.63 9.14
CA ASP A 13 1.74 -19.04 10.17
C ASP A 13 2.23 -17.65 9.81
N CYS A 14 2.39 -17.35 8.52
CA CYS A 14 2.84 -16.05 8.03
C CYS A 14 2.28 -15.72 6.66
N TYR A 15 2.36 -14.43 6.31
CA TYR A 15 1.93 -13.89 5.02
C TYR A 15 2.87 -12.76 4.62
N ILE A 16 3.36 -12.81 3.40
CA ILE A 16 4.28 -11.81 2.85
C ILE A 16 3.54 -10.95 1.86
N ASN A 17 3.45 -9.66 2.14
CA ASN A 17 2.88 -8.69 1.21
C ASN A 17 3.33 -7.28 1.59
N ASP A 18 2.94 -6.30 0.79
CA ASP A 18 3.15 -4.90 1.07
C ASP A 18 2.44 -4.48 2.37
N ARG A 19 3.15 -3.74 3.22
CA ARG A 19 2.63 -3.27 4.51
C ARG A 19 1.31 -2.51 4.37
N TYR A 20 1.24 -1.56 3.45
CA TYR A 20 0.05 -0.73 3.29
C TYR A 20 -1.14 -1.53 2.75
N SER A 21 -0.90 -2.49 1.87
CA SER A 21 -1.93 -3.39 1.37
C SER A 21 -2.50 -4.26 2.48
N ILE A 22 -1.66 -4.78 3.37
CA ILE A 22 -2.09 -5.57 4.52
C ILE A 22 -2.93 -4.71 5.47
N GLU A 23 -2.45 -3.52 5.81
CA GLU A 23 -3.17 -2.60 6.72
C GLU A 23 -4.51 -2.18 6.13
N TRP A 24 -4.54 -1.77 4.87
CA TRP A 24 -5.78 -1.37 4.20
C TRP A 24 -6.78 -2.51 4.16
N THR A 25 -6.37 -3.69 3.72
CA THR A 25 -7.24 -4.86 3.62
C THR A 25 -7.77 -5.27 5.00
N THR A 26 -6.93 -5.25 6.02
CA THR A 26 -7.33 -5.55 7.39
C THR A 26 -8.43 -4.58 7.87
N ARG A 27 -8.27 -3.29 7.62
CA ARG A 27 -9.28 -2.29 7.97
C ARG A 27 -10.59 -2.50 7.22
N GLN A 28 -10.53 -2.85 5.93
CA GLN A 28 -11.73 -3.17 5.17
C GLN A 28 -12.46 -4.39 5.74
N LEU A 29 -11.73 -5.44 6.09
CA LEU A 29 -12.32 -6.64 6.68
C LEU A 29 -12.98 -6.33 8.04
N ILE A 30 -12.40 -5.46 8.85
CA ILE A 30 -13.00 -5.01 10.11
C ILE A 30 -14.28 -4.22 9.83
N ALA A 31 -14.21 -3.25 8.91
CA ALA A 31 -15.36 -2.41 8.56
C ALA A 31 -16.54 -3.23 8.01
N ASP A 32 -16.25 -4.28 7.26
CA ASP A 32 -17.25 -5.18 6.69
C ASP A 32 -17.75 -6.24 7.70
N GLY A 33 -17.24 -6.23 8.91
CA GLY A 33 -17.58 -7.25 9.92
C GLY A 33 -17.07 -8.65 9.60
N ARG A 34 -16.11 -8.78 8.66
CA ARG A 34 -15.57 -10.07 8.22
C ARG A 34 -14.36 -10.54 9.02
N LEU A 35 -13.83 -9.70 9.87
CA LEU A 35 -12.70 -10.01 10.74
C LEU A 35 -13.22 -9.98 12.18
N PRO A 36 -13.74 -11.10 12.69
CA PRO A 36 -14.30 -11.12 14.03
C PRO A 36 -13.19 -10.90 15.07
N ALA A 37 -13.49 -10.07 16.06
CA ALA A 37 -12.71 -9.98 17.27
C ALA A 37 -13.21 -11.05 18.23
N GLY A 38 -12.30 -11.86 18.77
CA GLY A 38 -12.73 -12.89 19.71
C GLY A 38 -11.56 -13.63 20.35
N ALA A 39 -11.83 -14.23 21.50
CA ALA A 39 -10.89 -15.09 22.20
C ALA A 39 -10.51 -16.29 21.30
N GLY A 40 -9.22 -16.62 21.23
CA GLY A 40 -8.71 -17.72 20.44
C GLY A 40 -8.28 -17.37 19.03
N GLN A 41 -8.49 -16.13 18.57
CA GLN A 41 -7.97 -15.68 17.29
C GLN A 41 -6.55 -15.14 17.44
N ALA A 42 -5.72 -15.38 16.40
CA ALA A 42 -4.38 -14.87 16.38
C ALA A 42 -4.37 -13.35 16.16
N GLU A 43 -3.48 -12.66 16.87
CA GLU A 43 -3.14 -11.28 16.53
C GLU A 43 -2.22 -11.26 15.33
N VAL A 44 -2.49 -10.37 14.37
CA VAL A 44 -1.64 -10.21 13.18
C VAL A 44 -0.68 -9.05 13.42
N VAL A 45 0.60 -9.37 13.48
CA VAL A 45 1.67 -8.41 13.73
C VAL A 45 2.72 -8.45 12.62
N GLU A 46 3.39 -7.33 12.40
CA GLU A 46 4.55 -7.30 11.50
C GLU A 46 5.74 -7.97 12.20
N ALA A 47 6.24 -9.06 11.62
CA ALA A 47 7.35 -9.81 12.18
C ALA A 47 8.71 -9.35 11.65
N ALA A 48 8.79 -9.02 10.35
CA ALA A 48 10.03 -8.61 9.70
C ALA A 48 9.75 -7.81 8.43
N VAL A 49 10.68 -6.92 8.08
CA VAL A 49 10.73 -6.25 6.78
C VAL A 49 11.75 -7.00 5.92
N ILE A 50 11.27 -7.59 4.82
CA ILE A 50 12.11 -8.39 3.92
C ILE A 50 12.79 -7.50 2.89
N ALA A 51 12.09 -6.50 2.37
CA ALA A 51 12.59 -5.57 1.38
C ALA A 51 11.85 -4.24 1.47
N ILE A 52 12.53 -3.17 1.10
CA ILE A 52 11.91 -1.86 0.89
C ILE A 52 12.09 -1.52 -0.58
N LYS A 53 10.98 -1.28 -1.28
CA LYS A 53 10.98 -0.96 -2.71
C LYS A 53 10.11 0.25 -2.98
N SER A 54 10.53 1.06 -3.95
CA SER A 54 9.75 2.20 -4.44
C SER A 54 8.74 1.76 -5.49
N GLY A 55 7.57 2.38 -5.47
CA GLY A 55 6.64 2.31 -6.58
C GLY A 55 6.97 3.37 -7.61
N TYR A 56 6.71 3.08 -8.87
CA TYR A 56 7.00 3.97 -9.99
C TYR A 56 5.78 4.10 -10.90
N LEU A 57 5.55 5.29 -11.43
CA LEU A 57 4.61 5.47 -12.52
C LEU A 57 5.30 5.04 -13.82
N GLY A 58 4.73 4.06 -14.50
CA GLY A 58 5.25 3.56 -15.76
C GLY A 58 4.69 4.31 -16.96
N TYR A 59 5.51 4.47 -17.98
CA TYR A 59 5.14 5.11 -19.24
C TYR A 59 5.48 4.18 -20.39
N THR A 60 4.64 4.18 -21.44
CA THR A 60 4.95 3.42 -22.63
C THR A 60 6.14 4.02 -23.40
N ASN A 61 7.00 3.17 -23.91
CA ASN A 61 8.07 3.56 -24.85
C ASN A 61 7.73 3.17 -26.30
N ARG A 62 6.50 2.69 -26.56
CA ARG A 62 6.04 2.22 -27.87
C ARG A 62 4.91 3.07 -28.42
N ASP A 63 4.90 4.35 -28.10
CA ASP A 63 3.86 5.30 -28.52
C ASP A 63 4.13 5.87 -29.92
N GLN A 64 5.30 5.60 -30.54
CA GLN A 64 5.70 6.08 -31.86
C GLN A 64 5.60 7.61 -31.98
N GLY A 65 5.92 8.33 -30.91
CA GLY A 65 5.88 9.78 -30.86
C GLY A 65 4.49 10.40 -30.76
N ARG A 66 3.42 9.60 -30.57
CA ARG A 66 2.04 10.13 -30.44
C ARG A 66 1.84 11.03 -29.24
N PHE A 67 2.60 10.83 -28.17
CA PHE A 67 2.50 11.62 -26.95
C PHE A 67 3.69 12.56 -26.85
N ALA A 68 3.69 13.60 -27.65
CA ALA A 68 4.78 14.60 -27.69
C ALA A 68 5.01 15.29 -26.32
N TYR A 69 3.98 15.39 -25.51
CA TYR A 69 4.03 15.97 -24.16
C TYR A 69 4.64 15.05 -23.11
N LYS A 70 4.91 13.78 -23.43
CA LYS A 70 5.29 12.76 -22.44
C LYS A 70 6.54 13.16 -21.64
N ALA A 71 7.60 13.62 -22.30
CA ALA A 71 8.83 14.00 -21.61
C ALA A 71 8.61 15.16 -20.64
N ASP A 72 7.84 16.16 -21.04
CA ASP A 72 7.49 17.29 -20.18
C ASP A 72 6.57 16.86 -19.02
N PHE A 73 5.62 16.00 -19.29
CA PHE A 73 4.74 15.44 -18.26
C PHE A 73 5.53 14.67 -17.19
N VAL A 74 6.46 13.79 -17.60
CA VAL A 74 7.32 13.03 -16.68
C VAL A 74 8.11 13.96 -15.79
N ARG A 75 8.73 14.99 -16.37
CA ARG A 75 9.51 15.98 -15.63
C ARG A 75 8.67 16.73 -14.61
N GLN A 76 7.47 17.20 -15.00
CA GLN A 76 6.57 17.91 -14.11
C GLN A 76 6.00 17.00 -13.02
N PHE A 77 5.66 15.77 -13.36
CA PHE A 77 5.17 14.78 -12.40
C PHE A 77 6.24 14.45 -11.35
N ASP A 78 7.47 14.21 -11.79
CA ASP A 78 8.57 13.91 -10.87
C ASP A 78 8.84 15.08 -9.92
N ALA A 79 8.84 16.30 -10.44
CA ALA A 79 9.01 17.50 -9.62
C ALA A 79 7.87 17.67 -8.62
N ALA A 80 6.64 17.42 -9.02
CA ALA A 80 5.47 17.49 -8.13
C ALA A 80 5.53 16.44 -7.01
N ILE A 81 5.92 15.21 -7.34
CA ILE A 81 6.10 14.13 -6.35
C ILE A 81 7.21 14.48 -5.36
N ASP A 82 8.34 14.99 -5.84
CA ASP A 82 9.43 15.41 -4.96
C ASP A 82 8.99 16.52 -4.00
N ASP A 83 8.22 17.49 -4.48
CA ASP A 83 7.65 18.53 -3.63
C ASP A 83 6.71 17.97 -2.57
N LEU A 84 5.80 17.08 -2.95
CA LEU A 84 4.86 16.46 -2.02
C LEU A 84 5.57 15.62 -0.96
N LYS A 85 6.66 14.95 -1.31
CA LYS A 85 7.51 14.24 -0.35
C LYS A 85 8.17 15.20 0.62
N ARG A 86 8.76 16.28 0.11
CA ARG A 86 9.49 17.28 0.88
C ARG A 86 8.58 18.00 1.87
N THR A 87 7.34 18.29 1.49
CA THR A 87 6.36 18.98 2.36
C THR A 87 5.67 18.06 3.35
N GLY A 88 5.83 16.73 3.23
CA GLY A 88 5.15 15.75 4.06
C GLY A 88 3.70 15.46 3.65
N ASP A 89 3.25 15.98 2.51
CA ASP A 89 1.88 15.80 2.05
C ASP A 89 1.56 14.35 1.71
N ILE A 90 2.52 13.61 1.13
CA ILE A 90 2.33 12.18 0.85
C ILE A 90 2.13 11.41 2.14
N ASP A 91 2.97 11.63 3.15
CA ASP A 91 2.82 10.97 4.45
C ASP A 91 1.47 11.30 5.09
N ARG A 92 1.05 12.55 5.00
CA ARG A 92 -0.25 12.98 5.52
C ARG A 92 -1.41 12.28 4.82
N ILE A 93 -1.36 12.16 3.51
CA ILE A 93 -2.39 11.46 2.72
C ILE A 93 -2.43 9.97 3.09
N VAL A 94 -1.27 9.31 3.11
CA VAL A 94 -1.17 7.88 3.47
C VAL A 94 -1.73 7.64 4.87
N ARG A 95 -1.33 8.45 5.85
CA ARG A 95 -1.83 8.35 7.23
C ARG A 95 -3.33 8.57 7.31
N GLY A 96 -3.88 9.50 6.53
CA GLY A 96 -5.31 9.77 6.46
C GLY A 96 -6.09 8.57 5.95
N TYR A 97 -5.62 7.92 4.89
CA TYR A 97 -6.27 6.72 4.33
C TYR A 97 -6.15 5.51 5.25
N LEU A 98 -4.99 5.29 5.82
CA LEU A 98 -4.75 4.14 6.70
C LEU A 98 -5.14 4.42 8.14
N LYS A 99 -5.45 5.67 8.47
CA LYS A 99 -5.71 6.13 9.84
C LYS A 99 -4.58 5.71 10.79
N LEU A 100 -3.36 5.80 10.31
CA LEU A 100 -2.18 5.56 11.11
C LEU A 100 -1.99 6.69 12.12
N ARG A 101 -1.59 6.33 13.30
CA ARG A 101 -1.32 7.29 14.37
C ARG A 101 0.09 7.84 14.30
#